data_2ad2b8205df9119355c10f3e1fb82ab0
#
_entry.id   2ad2b8205df9119355c10f3e1fb82ab0
#
_cell.length_a   1.000
_cell.length_b   1.000
_cell.length_c   1.000
_cell.angle_alpha   90.00
_cell.angle_beta   90.00
_cell.angle_gamma   90.00
#
_symmetry.space_group_name_H-M   'P 1'
#
loop_
_entity.id
_entity.type
_entity.pdbx_description
1 polymer ?
#
loop_
_entity_poly.entity_id
_entity_poly.type
_entity_poly.pdbx_seq_one_letter_code
_entity_poly.pdbx_strand_id
1 'polypeptide(L)'
;MFPRTLFAVAALLLASPALAETPSPERFFDGETTGTGTLKVMMSKAKTLTDRGTGRTERDGTVVLDQIVEEPGAPTRKRQWRLRQTAPGKIEGTLSDAKGPVIGEFANNVLHMRYTMKDGVKVEQWLRLSPDGQQAANRMVFKKYGMTVATLEGSVRRKAR
;
A
#
# COMPACT_ATOMS: atom_id res chain seq x y z
N MET A 1 -68.34 26.19 14.83
CA MET A 1 -67.27 25.62 15.68
C MET A 1 -66.66 24.45 14.90
N PHE A 2 -65.59 24.71 14.11
CA PHE A 2 -64.97 23.70 13.25
C PHE A 2 -63.57 23.34 13.83
N PRO A 3 -63.21 22.07 14.00
CA PRO A 3 -61.91 21.68 14.52
C PRO A 3 -60.87 21.76 13.38
N ARG A 4 -59.76 22.46 13.66
CA ARG A 4 -58.55 22.53 12.85
C ARG A 4 -57.78 21.22 12.99
N THR A 5 -57.76 20.42 11.94
CA THR A 5 -56.87 19.25 11.81
C THR A 5 -55.49 19.73 11.43
N LEU A 6 -54.51 19.60 12.34
CA LEU A 6 -53.07 19.76 12.06
C LEU A 6 -52.57 18.52 11.32
N PHE A 7 -52.14 18.70 10.05
CA PHE A 7 -51.36 17.69 9.35
C PHE A 7 -49.90 17.85 9.76
N ALA A 8 -49.37 16.92 10.50
CA ALA A 8 -47.94 16.81 10.77
C ALA A 8 -47.27 16.14 9.56
N VAL A 9 -46.51 16.92 8.79
CA VAL A 9 -45.66 16.41 7.71
C VAL A 9 -44.40 15.84 8.36
N ALA A 10 -44.30 14.52 8.43
CA ALA A 10 -43.07 13.84 8.84
C ALA A 10 -42.09 13.86 7.66
N ALA A 11 -41.04 14.71 7.76
CA ALA A 11 -39.93 14.69 6.80
C ALA A 11 -39.08 13.46 7.03
N LEU A 12 -39.17 12.46 6.15
CA LEU A 12 -38.30 11.31 6.11
C LEU A 12 -36.94 11.74 5.57
N LEU A 13 -35.96 11.91 6.43
CA LEU A 13 -34.56 12.10 6.04
C LEU A 13 -34.03 10.78 5.46
N LEU A 14 -33.99 10.67 4.14
CA LEU A 14 -33.31 9.61 3.42
C LEU A 14 -31.80 9.82 3.59
N ALA A 15 -31.21 9.14 4.54
CA ALA A 15 -29.76 9.02 4.64
C ALA A 15 -29.28 8.24 3.41
N SER A 16 -28.68 8.93 2.44
CA SER A 16 -28.02 8.28 1.31
C SER A 16 -26.88 7.41 1.86
N PRO A 17 -26.81 6.11 1.51
CA PRO A 17 -25.64 5.31 1.88
C PRO A 17 -24.43 5.91 1.19
N ALA A 18 -23.45 6.35 1.96
CA ALA A 18 -22.14 6.71 1.42
C ALA A 18 -21.59 5.47 0.71
N LEU A 19 -21.46 5.55 -0.62
CA LEU A 19 -20.83 4.49 -1.40
C LEU A 19 -19.42 4.33 -0.87
N ALA A 20 -19.12 3.20 -0.22
CA ALA A 20 -17.79 2.86 0.22
C ALA A 20 -16.90 2.82 -1.02
N GLU A 21 -15.93 3.74 -1.07
CA GLU A 21 -15.03 3.82 -2.20
C GLU A 21 -14.17 2.56 -2.26
N THR A 22 -14.10 1.94 -3.44
CA THR A 22 -13.30 0.72 -3.66
C THR A 22 -11.82 1.00 -3.35
N PRO A 23 -11.18 0.19 -2.51
CA PRO A 23 -9.76 0.33 -2.24
C PRO A 23 -8.93 0.23 -3.53
N SER A 24 -7.95 1.11 -3.68
CA SER A 24 -7.00 1.07 -4.78
C SER A 24 -5.60 1.46 -4.32
N PRO A 25 -4.53 0.97 -4.98
CA PRO A 25 -3.17 1.34 -4.65
C PRO A 25 -2.92 2.85 -4.72
N GLU A 26 -3.48 3.54 -5.72
CA GLU A 26 -3.35 4.98 -5.92
C GLU A 26 -3.87 5.75 -4.70
N ARG A 27 -5.06 5.40 -4.25
CA ARG A 27 -5.67 6.02 -3.06
C ARG A 27 -4.94 5.65 -1.78
N PHE A 28 -4.51 4.40 -1.68
CA PHE A 28 -3.82 3.92 -0.49
C PHE A 28 -2.51 4.68 -0.26
N PHE A 29 -1.73 4.93 -1.32
CA PHE A 29 -0.45 5.62 -1.22
C PHE A 29 -0.53 7.14 -1.37
N ASP A 30 -1.69 7.71 -1.67
CA ASP A 30 -1.86 9.18 -1.72
C ASP A 30 -1.90 9.75 -0.30
N GLY A 31 -0.85 10.47 0.10
CA GLY A 31 -0.65 11.04 1.44
C GLY A 31 0.42 10.32 2.25
N GLU A 32 0.32 10.39 3.57
CA GLU A 32 1.31 9.79 4.47
C GLU A 32 0.92 8.36 4.88
N THR A 33 1.92 7.50 4.94
CA THR A 33 1.81 6.13 5.43
C THR A 33 2.89 5.82 6.45
N THR A 34 2.60 4.89 7.35
CA THR A 34 3.58 4.33 8.29
C THR A 34 3.48 2.82 8.24
N GLY A 35 4.63 2.17 8.22
CA GLY A 35 4.72 0.71 8.20
C GLY A 35 5.58 0.18 9.33
N THR A 36 5.28 -1.04 9.71
CA THR A 36 6.12 -1.85 10.60
C THR A 36 6.08 -3.29 10.14
N GLY A 37 7.19 -3.99 10.29
CA GLY A 37 7.26 -5.38 9.91
C GLY A 37 8.43 -6.11 10.57
N THR A 38 8.35 -7.43 10.59
CA THR A 38 9.39 -8.32 11.06
C THR A 38 10.14 -8.89 9.86
N LEU A 39 11.41 -8.53 9.74
CA LEU A 39 12.34 -9.10 8.76
C LEU A 39 13.02 -10.32 9.37
N LYS A 40 12.91 -11.45 8.71
CA LYS A 40 13.54 -12.70 9.06
C LYS A 40 14.53 -13.09 7.97
N VAL A 41 15.81 -12.90 8.24
CA VAL A 41 16.90 -13.33 7.35
C VAL A 41 17.34 -14.72 7.77
N MET A 42 17.62 -15.58 6.78
CA MET A 42 18.09 -16.95 7.03
C MET A 42 19.31 -16.93 7.95
N MET A 43 19.30 -17.79 8.97
CA MET A 43 20.38 -17.93 9.98
C MET A 43 20.65 -16.68 10.84
N SER A 44 19.73 -15.70 10.85
CA SER A 44 19.85 -14.49 11.66
C SER A 44 18.65 -14.32 12.58
N LYS A 45 18.82 -13.52 13.64
CA LYS A 45 17.70 -13.14 14.51
C LYS A 45 16.73 -12.23 13.72
N ALA A 46 15.45 -12.40 13.98
CA ALA A 46 14.44 -11.52 13.42
C ALA A 46 14.66 -10.07 13.88
N LYS A 47 14.40 -9.11 12.98
CA LYS A 47 14.51 -7.67 13.22
C LYS A 47 13.21 -6.98 12.92
N THR A 48 12.88 -5.95 13.69
CA THR A 48 11.74 -5.07 13.37
C THR A 48 12.21 -3.96 12.44
N LEU A 49 11.53 -3.81 11.30
CA LEU A 49 11.68 -2.68 10.39
C LEU A 49 10.52 -1.72 10.60
N THR A 50 10.80 -0.44 10.45
CA THR A 50 9.78 0.60 10.33
C THR A 50 9.97 1.38 9.04
N ASP A 51 8.87 1.87 8.47
CA ASP A 51 8.94 2.73 7.32
C ASP A 51 7.93 3.89 7.42
N ARG A 52 8.25 4.97 6.72
CA ARG A 52 7.38 6.12 6.52
C ARG A 52 7.35 6.45 5.04
N GLY A 53 6.16 6.62 4.50
CA GLY A 53 5.93 6.97 3.13
C GLY A 53 5.20 8.29 3.00
N THR A 54 5.57 9.08 1.99
CA THR A 54 4.82 10.26 1.55
C THR A 54 4.55 10.08 0.06
N GLY A 55 3.29 9.90 -0.27
CA GLY A 55 2.85 9.62 -1.63
C GLY A 55 2.03 10.75 -2.24
N ARG A 56 2.10 10.84 -3.56
CA ARG A 56 1.28 11.73 -4.37
C ARG A 56 0.97 11.07 -5.71
N THR A 57 -0.18 11.43 -6.27
CA THR A 57 -0.55 11.00 -7.63
C THR A 57 -0.32 12.16 -8.60
N GLU A 58 0.47 11.92 -9.64
CA GLU A 58 0.72 12.88 -10.73
C GLU A 58 -0.47 12.93 -11.70
N ARG A 59 -0.50 13.94 -12.59
CA ARG A 59 -1.62 14.17 -13.54
C ARG A 59 -1.83 12.99 -14.50
N ASP A 60 -0.78 12.25 -14.81
CA ASP A 60 -0.83 11.07 -15.69
C ASP A 60 -1.23 9.76 -14.97
N GLY A 61 -1.60 9.86 -13.69
CA GLY A 61 -1.96 8.71 -12.84
C GLY A 61 -0.77 7.99 -12.21
N THR A 62 0.46 8.48 -12.39
CA THR A 62 1.64 7.91 -11.74
C THR A 62 1.61 8.20 -10.23
N VAL A 63 1.65 7.17 -9.43
CA VAL A 63 1.85 7.26 -7.98
C VAL A 63 3.35 7.37 -7.71
N VAL A 64 3.76 8.44 -7.06
CA VAL A 64 5.14 8.64 -6.57
C VAL A 64 5.10 8.53 -5.06
N LEU A 65 5.86 7.57 -4.52
CA LEU A 65 5.97 7.34 -3.07
C LEU A 65 7.43 7.50 -2.66
N ASP A 66 7.72 8.52 -1.88
CA ASP A 66 8.99 8.70 -1.20
C ASP A 66 8.94 7.92 0.13
N GLN A 67 9.86 6.98 0.32
CA GLN A 67 9.85 6.07 1.45
C GLN A 67 11.18 6.12 2.20
N ILE A 68 11.08 6.17 3.53
CA ILE A 68 12.20 6.07 4.46
C ILE A 68 12.05 4.76 5.22
N VAL A 69 13.06 3.89 5.15
CA VAL A 69 13.09 2.59 5.83
C VAL A 69 14.18 2.60 6.87
N GLU A 70 13.81 2.24 8.09
CA GLU A 70 14.70 2.16 9.25
C GLU A 70 14.80 0.71 9.74
N GLU A 71 16.02 0.24 9.89
CA GLU A 71 16.36 -1.08 10.41
C GLU A 71 17.36 -0.91 11.55
N PRO A 72 17.12 -1.50 12.74
CA PRO A 72 18.06 -1.42 13.85
C PRO A 72 19.45 -1.93 13.47
N GLY A 73 20.47 -1.09 13.71
CA GLY A 73 21.88 -1.42 13.43
C GLY A 73 22.29 -1.26 11.96
N ALA A 74 21.44 -0.66 11.12
CA ALA A 74 21.75 -0.35 9.73
C ALA A 74 21.49 1.13 9.42
N PRO A 75 22.16 1.72 8.40
CA PRO A 75 21.85 3.06 7.95
C PRO A 75 20.40 3.19 7.45
N THR A 76 19.79 4.33 7.74
CA THR A 76 18.47 4.69 7.19
C THR A 76 18.54 4.70 5.66
N ARG A 77 17.57 4.04 5.02
CA ARG A 77 17.46 3.98 3.56
C ARG A 77 16.33 4.87 3.09
N LYS A 78 16.64 5.70 2.09
CA LYS A 78 15.64 6.49 1.35
C LYS A 78 15.47 5.88 -0.02
N ARG A 79 14.23 5.69 -0.45
CA ARG A 79 13.92 5.16 -1.78
C ARG A 79 12.65 5.78 -2.33
N GLN A 80 12.50 5.76 -3.64
CA GLN A 80 11.35 6.29 -4.33
C GLN A 80 10.74 5.22 -5.23
N TRP A 81 9.44 5.06 -5.11
CA TRP A 81 8.61 4.28 -6.03
C TRP A 81 7.93 5.21 -7.00
N ARG A 82 7.83 4.77 -8.24
CA ARG A 82 6.98 5.39 -9.26
C ARG A 82 6.20 4.27 -9.93
N LEU A 83 4.90 4.22 -9.70
CA LEU A 83 4.03 3.14 -10.15
C LEU A 83 2.85 3.72 -10.94
N ARG A 84 2.49 3.09 -12.04
CA ARG A 84 1.33 3.47 -12.85
C ARG A 84 0.55 2.26 -13.32
N GLN A 85 -0.77 2.38 -13.36
CA GLN A 85 -1.61 1.38 -13.99
C GLN A 85 -1.51 1.53 -15.52
N THR A 86 -1.06 0.47 -16.19
CA THR A 86 -0.87 0.44 -17.66
C THR A 86 -2.03 -0.21 -18.39
N ALA A 87 -2.80 -1.06 -17.69
CA ALA A 87 -4.06 -1.65 -18.13
C ALA A 87 -4.87 -2.03 -16.87
N PRO A 88 -6.16 -2.38 -16.97
CA PRO A 88 -6.96 -2.80 -15.82
C PRO A 88 -6.25 -3.88 -14.98
N GLY A 89 -5.94 -3.54 -13.72
CA GLY A 89 -5.23 -4.42 -12.80
C GLY A 89 -3.75 -4.64 -13.08
N LYS A 90 -3.16 -4.04 -14.12
CA LYS A 90 -1.73 -4.15 -14.44
C LYS A 90 -0.99 -2.89 -14.00
N ILE A 91 0.07 -3.06 -13.25
CA ILE A 91 0.87 -1.98 -12.69
C ILE A 91 2.33 -2.17 -13.11
N GLU A 92 2.92 -1.10 -13.59
CA GLU A 92 4.34 -1.07 -13.94
C GLU A 92 4.99 0.18 -13.36
N GLY A 93 6.29 0.11 -13.14
CA GLY A 93 7.01 1.27 -12.66
C GLY A 93 8.45 0.99 -12.30
N THR A 94 8.96 1.83 -11.41
CA THR A 94 10.36 1.79 -10.97
C THR A 94 10.46 1.92 -9.46
N LEU A 95 11.56 1.42 -8.93
CA LEU A 95 11.99 1.62 -7.55
C LEU A 95 13.47 2.03 -7.58
N SER A 96 13.83 3.10 -6.88
CA SER A 96 15.16 3.72 -6.98
C SER A 96 16.33 2.80 -6.62
N ASP A 97 16.11 1.80 -5.76
CA ASP A 97 17.11 0.79 -5.37
C ASP A 97 16.92 -0.56 -6.07
N ALA A 98 16.01 -0.63 -7.06
CA ALA A 98 15.83 -1.80 -7.92
C ALA A 98 16.63 -1.68 -9.21
N LYS A 99 16.92 -2.83 -9.81
CA LYS A 99 17.47 -3.01 -11.15
C LYS A 99 16.35 -3.42 -12.10
N GLY A 100 16.06 -2.58 -13.07
CA GLY A 100 14.96 -2.81 -14.02
C GLY A 100 13.58 -2.48 -13.45
N PRO A 101 12.51 -2.88 -14.14
CA PRO A 101 11.15 -2.48 -13.82
C PRO A 101 10.60 -3.19 -12.59
N VAL A 102 9.63 -2.54 -11.96
CA VAL A 102 8.67 -3.16 -11.03
C VAL A 102 7.46 -3.57 -11.85
N ILE A 103 7.06 -4.83 -11.76
CA ILE A 103 5.87 -5.37 -12.41
C ILE A 103 4.87 -5.77 -11.33
N GLY A 104 3.64 -5.33 -11.45
CA GLY A 104 2.59 -5.59 -10.47
C GLY A 104 1.23 -5.93 -11.07
N GLU A 105 0.42 -6.55 -10.25
CA GLU A 105 -0.99 -6.83 -10.53
C GLU A 105 -1.83 -6.46 -9.31
N PHE A 106 -2.95 -5.81 -9.54
CA PHE A 106 -3.92 -5.52 -8.49
C PHE A 106 -5.24 -6.24 -8.78
N ALA A 107 -5.59 -7.17 -7.92
CA ALA A 107 -6.83 -7.91 -7.98
C ALA A 107 -7.27 -8.32 -6.56
N ASN A 108 -8.58 -8.38 -6.31
CA ASN A 108 -9.14 -8.82 -5.02
C ASN A 108 -8.53 -8.10 -3.81
N ASN A 109 -8.31 -6.79 -3.91
CA ASN A 109 -7.66 -5.93 -2.92
C ASN A 109 -6.20 -6.32 -2.60
N VAL A 110 -5.55 -7.08 -3.46
CA VAL A 110 -4.13 -7.44 -3.31
C VAL A 110 -3.32 -6.81 -4.44
N LEU A 111 -2.34 -6.01 -4.06
CA LEU A 111 -1.28 -5.56 -4.96
C LEU A 111 -0.11 -6.54 -4.82
N HIS A 112 0.13 -7.31 -5.88
CA HIS A 112 1.23 -8.25 -5.98
C HIS A 112 2.30 -7.68 -6.91
N MET A 113 3.50 -7.47 -6.40
CA MET A 113 4.63 -6.86 -7.14
C MET A 113 5.83 -7.78 -7.17
N ARG A 114 6.60 -7.69 -8.25
CA ARG A 114 7.87 -8.38 -8.46
C ARG A 114 8.91 -7.42 -8.99
N TYR A 115 10.10 -7.46 -8.44
CA TYR A 115 11.23 -6.64 -8.85
C TYR A 115 12.57 -7.26 -8.42
N THR A 116 13.66 -6.75 -8.95
CA THR A 116 15.01 -7.20 -8.62
C THR A 116 15.78 -6.03 -8.03
N MET A 117 16.36 -6.22 -6.85
CA MET A 117 17.21 -5.22 -6.21
C MET A 117 18.55 -5.08 -6.95
N LYS A 118 19.23 -3.96 -6.78
CA LYS A 118 20.55 -3.71 -7.45
C LYS A 118 21.61 -4.75 -7.12
N ASP A 119 21.55 -5.37 -5.94
CA ASP A 119 22.43 -6.46 -5.52
C ASP A 119 22.03 -7.85 -6.07
N GLY A 120 21.00 -7.91 -6.92
CA GLY A 120 20.52 -9.12 -7.57
C GLY A 120 19.50 -9.94 -6.77
N VAL A 121 19.08 -9.47 -5.59
CA VAL A 121 18.00 -10.10 -4.83
C VAL A 121 16.68 -9.89 -5.54
N LYS A 122 15.96 -10.96 -5.85
CA LYS A 122 14.59 -10.93 -6.40
C LYS A 122 13.61 -10.80 -5.25
N VAL A 123 12.69 -9.86 -5.38
CA VAL A 123 11.65 -9.60 -4.38
C VAL A 123 10.28 -9.86 -4.97
N GLU A 124 9.47 -10.53 -4.19
CA GLU A 124 8.06 -10.73 -4.44
C GLU A 124 7.28 -10.18 -3.24
N GLN A 125 6.36 -9.27 -3.48
CA GLN A 125 5.66 -8.50 -2.44
C GLN A 125 4.16 -8.53 -2.65
N TRP A 126 3.41 -8.78 -1.58
CA TRP A 126 1.96 -8.73 -1.53
C TRP A 126 1.52 -7.70 -0.51
N LEU A 127 0.75 -6.73 -0.97
CA LEU A 127 0.05 -5.76 -0.13
C LEU A 127 -1.45 -6.03 -0.23
N ARG A 128 -2.03 -6.56 0.83
CA ARG A 128 -3.47 -6.79 0.92
C ARG A 128 -4.13 -5.62 1.61
N LEU A 129 -4.87 -4.82 0.85
CA LEU A 129 -5.62 -3.68 1.37
C LEU A 129 -6.82 -4.15 2.19
N SER A 130 -7.06 -3.47 3.31
CA SER A 130 -8.31 -3.63 4.06
C SER A 130 -9.51 -3.13 3.26
N PRO A 131 -10.74 -3.59 3.55
CA PRO A 131 -11.94 -3.15 2.83
C PRO A 131 -12.19 -1.64 2.88
N ASP A 132 -11.76 -0.98 3.96
CA ASP A 132 -11.85 0.47 4.14
C ASP A 132 -10.68 1.24 3.51
N GLY A 133 -9.68 0.54 2.94
CA GLY A 133 -8.50 1.14 2.32
C GLY A 133 -7.58 1.90 3.30
N GLN A 134 -7.70 1.71 4.61
CA GLN A 134 -6.90 2.45 5.60
C GLN A 134 -5.63 1.75 6.02
N GLN A 135 -5.54 0.45 5.78
CA GLN A 135 -4.35 -0.34 6.10
C GLN A 135 -4.13 -1.46 5.08
N ALA A 136 -2.91 -1.96 5.05
CA ALA A 136 -2.54 -3.11 4.23
C ALA A 136 -1.68 -4.07 5.04
N ALA A 137 -1.98 -5.37 4.95
CA ALA A 137 -1.04 -6.40 5.34
C ALA A 137 0.06 -6.51 4.28
N ASN A 138 1.32 -6.49 4.69
CA ASN A 138 2.48 -6.55 3.82
C ASN A 138 3.25 -7.84 4.05
N ARG A 139 3.44 -8.61 2.98
CA ARG A 139 4.30 -9.79 2.97
C ARG A 139 5.32 -9.66 1.85
N MET A 140 6.59 -9.96 2.13
CA MET A 140 7.65 -9.98 1.14
C MET A 140 8.48 -11.25 1.25
N VAL A 141 8.91 -11.76 0.10
CA VAL A 141 9.85 -12.88 -0.01
C VAL A 141 11.04 -12.41 -0.82
N PHE A 142 12.22 -12.60 -0.27
CA PHE A 142 13.49 -12.24 -0.89
C PHE A 142 14.21 -13.52 -1.32
N LYS A 143 14.58 -13.58 -2.60
CA LYS A 143 15.26 -14.75 -3.19
C LYS A 143 16.60 -14.36 -3.80
N LYS A 144 17.61 -15.17 -3.57
CA LYS A 144 18.92 -15.07 -4.23
C LYS A 144 19.35 -16.45 -4.70
N TYR A 145 19.82 -16.54 -5.94
CA TYR A 145 20.18 -17.83 -6.56
C TYR A 145 19.07 -18.89 -6.47
N GLY A 146 17.80 -18.45 -6.59
CA GLY A 146 16.63 -19.36 -6.52
C GLY A 146 16.20 -19.75 -5.11
N MET A 147 16.94 -19.40 -4.07
CA MET A 147 16.64 -19.73 -2.68
C MET A 147 16.02 -18.55 -1.94
N THR A 148 15.06 -18.79 -1.06
CA THR A 148 14.55 -17.78 -0.15
C THR A 148 15.61 -17.46 0.90
N VAL A 149 16.09 -16.20 0.91
CA VAL A 149 17.11 -15.72 1.84
C VAL A 149 16.55 -14.87 2.97
N ALA A 150 15.36 -14.30 2.77
CA ALA A 150 14.66 -13.55 3.81
C ALA A 150 13.16 -13.50 3.52
N THR A 151 12.38 -13.22 4.58
CA THR A 151 10.95 -12.87 4.50
C THR A 151 10.68 -11.65 5.37
N LEU A 152 9.66 -10.88 4.99
CA LEU A 152 9.13 -9.78 5.81
C LEU A 152 7.62 -9.94 5.90
N GLU A 153 7.11 -9.79 7.10
CA GLU A 153 5.68 -9.73 7.36
C GLU A 153 5.38 -8.52 8.26
N GLY A 154 4.36 -7.77 7.91
CA GLY A 154 4.02 -6.56 8.62
C GLY A 154 2.74 -5.91 8.13
N SER A 155 2.60 -4.65 8.46
CA SER A 155 1.45 -3.83 8.06
C SER A 155 1.87 -2.41 7.72
N VAL A 156 1.10 -1.80 6.84
CA VAL A 156 1.20 -0.38 6.49
C VAL A 156 -0.14 0.27 6.78
N ARG A 157 -0.12 1.46 7.36
CA ARG A 157 -1.31 2.25 7.67
C ARG A 157 -1.23 3.62 7.03
N ARG A 158 -2.35 4.10 6.52
CA ARG A 158 -2.50 5.50 6.16
C ARG A 158 -2.61 6.33 7.43
N LYS A 159 -1.98 7.50 7.41
CA LYS A 159 -2.20 8.50 8.45
C LYS A 159 -3.51 9.24 8.14
N ALA A 160 -4.35 9.42 9.15
CA ALA A 160 -5.57 10.21 9.00
C ALA A 160 -5.20 11.65 8.55
N ARG A 161 -5.96 12.16 7.58
CA ARG A 161 -5.89 13.57 7.17
C ARG A 161 -6.57 14.46 8.19
#